data_56208a3b960a34a712dbdfe641aae1a7
#
_entry.id   56208a3b960a34a712dbdfe641aae1a7
#
_cell.length_a   1.000
_cell.length_b   1.000
_cell.length_c   1.000
_cell.angle_alpha   90.00
_cell.angle_beta   90.00
_cell.angle_gamma   90.00
#
_symmetry.space_group_name_H-M   'P 1'
#
loop_
_entity.id
_entity.type
_entity.pdbx_description
1 polymer ?
#
loop_
_entity_poly.entity_id
_entity_poly.type
_entity_poly.pdbx_seq_one_letter_code
_entity_poly.pdbx_strand_id
1 'polypeptide(L)'
;MPGEIQFTVNGKPSAITGDHPHLLSALRDELNLTSPKDGCSPSGQCGCCTVLIDGKAVVACQQSVDACEGREITTLEGLPESERQQFADAFAACGGLQCGFCIPGIVMRAHYQISKKGSSLTRESMAPHLGAHLCRCTGYVKILDAIEAVAHGTPVEPPTVKSGVGARGMKY
;
A
#
# COMPACT_ATOMS: atom_id res chain seq x y z
N MET A 1 -32.67 -7.32 -7.86
CA MET A 1 -31.80 -6.80 -6.80
C MET A 1 -30.42 -7.34 -7.08
N PRO A 2 -29.34 -6.55 -7.08
CA PRO A 2 -28.00 -7.13 -7.11
C PRO A 2 -27.90 -8.08 -5.92
N GLY A 3 -27.41 -9.30 -6.15
CA GLY A 3 -27.19 -10.28 -5.09
C GLY A 3 -26.12 -9.77 -4.12
N GLU A 4 -26.19 -10.20 -2.89
CA GLU A 4 -25.12 -9.99 -1.90
C GLU A 4 -23.87 -10.72 -2.39
N ILE A 5 -22.76 -10.02 -2.55
CA ILE A 5 -21.48 -10.59 -2.97
C ILE A 5 -20.62 -10.83 -1.73
N GLN A 6 -20.20 -12.07 -1.51
CA GLN A 6 -19.47 -12.49 -0.33
C GLN A 6 -18.01 -12.80 -0.65
N PHE A 7 -17.10 -12.29 0.16
CA PHE A 7 -15.66 -12.57 0.09
C PHE A 7 -15.00 -12.38 1.46
N THR A 8 -13.75 -12.72 1.59
CA THR A 8 -13.00 -12.49 2.82
C THR A 8 -12.12 -11.24 2.68
N VAL A 9 -12.18 -10.34 3.65
CA VAL A 9 -11.29 -9.16 3.70
C VAL A 9 -10.51 -9.13 4.99
N ASN A 10 -9.18 -9.13 4.87
CA ASN A 10 -8.28 -9.12 6.02
C ASN A 10 -8.58 -10.25 7.02
N GLY A 11 -8.88 -11.45 6.48
CA GLY A 11 -9.21 -12.64 7.25
C GLY A 11 -10.62 -12.66 7.86
N LYS A 12 -11.49 -11.67 7.52
CA LYS A 12 -12.86 -11.60 8.03
C LYS A 12 -13.86 -11.78 6.89
N PRO A 13 -14.87 -12.66 7.03
CA PRO A 13 -15.98 -12.73 6.10
C PRO A 13 -16.64 -11.35 5.97
N SER A 14 -16.87 -10.92 4.75
CA SER A 14 -17.47 -9.64 4.43
C SER A 14 -18.46 -9.81 3.29
N ALA A 15 -19.51 -9.02 3.28
CA ALA A 15 -20.53 -9.01 2.25
C ALA A 15 -20.73 -7.60 1.74
N ILE A 16 -20.89 -7.45 0.44
CA ILE A 16 -21.18 -6.20 -0.24
C ILE A 16 -22.59 -6.25 -0.79
N THR A 17 -23.38 -5.26 -0.42
CA THR A 17 -24.79 -5.14 -0.81
C THR A 17 -25.05 -3.96 -1.73
N GLY A 18 -24.14 -3.00 -1.78
CA GLY A 18 -24.23 -1.83 -2.62
C GLY A 18 -23.85 -2.09 -4.08
N ASP A 19 -24.36 -1.24 -4.97
CA ASP A 19 -23.91 -1.20 -6.36
C ASP A 19 -22.62 -0.40 -6.46
N HIS A 20 -21.52 -1.10 -6.55
CA HIS A 20 -20.19 -0.49 -6.62
C HIS A 20 -19.55 -0.71 -7.99
N PRO A 21 -19.08 0.35 -8.66
CA PRO A 21 -18.47 0.24 -9.99
C PRO A 21 -17.19 -0.60 -10.01
N HIS A 22 -16.54 -0.78 -8.86
CA HIS A 22 -15.30 -1.53 -8.72
C HIS A 22 -14.98 -1.83 -7.24
N LEU A 23 -14.07 -2.79 -7.00
CA LEU A 23 -13.66 -3.21 -5.66
C LEU A 23 -13.16 -2.04 -4.80
N LEU A 24 -12.45 -1.05 -5.38
CA LEU A 24 -11.94 0.10 -4.61
C LEU A 24 -13.07 0.86 -3.92
N SER A 25 -14.19 1.14 -4.60
CA SER A 25 -15.33 1.83 -3.98
C SER A 25 -15.97 0.97 -2.89
N ALA A 26 -16.17 -0.34 -3.11
CA ALA A 26 -16.70 -1.24 -2.09
C ALA A 26 -15.83 -1.26 -0.82
N LEU A 27 -14.50 -1.37 -0.97
CA LEU A 27 -13.57 -1.36 0.17
C LEU A 27 -13.64 -0.05 0.94
N ARG A 28 -13.71 1.09 0.25
CA ARG A 28 -13.66 2.41 0.88
C ARG A 28 -15.00 2.85 1.45
N ASP A 29 -16.06 2.70 0.66
CA ASP A 29 -17.33 3.37 0.93
C ASP A 29 -18.26 2.49 1.78
N GLU A 30 -18.21 1.16 1.63
CA GLU A 30 -19.03 0.23 2.40
C GLU A 30 -18.24 -0.40 3.57
N LEU A 31 -16.98 -0.85 3.32
CA LEU A 31 -16.17 -1.49 4.37
C LEU A 31 -15.29 -0.52 5.17
N ASN A 32 -15.26 0.77 4.83
CA ASN A 32 -14.45 1.80 5.50
C ASN A 32 -12.94 1.50 5.54
N LEU A 33 -12.42 0.73 4.58
CA LEU A 33 -10.99 0.45 4.44
C LEU A 33 -10.35 1.52 3.57
N THR A 34 -9.67 2.46 4.19
CA THR A 34 -9.23 3.70 3.54
C THR A 34 -7.78 3.70 3.07
N SER A 35 -7.01 2.65 3.37
CA SER A 35 -5.62 2.55 2.88
C SER A 35 -5.53 2.47 1.35
N PRO A 36 -6.37 1.73 0.61
CA PRO A 36 -6.39 1.83 -0.84
C PRO A 36 -6.91 3.22 -1.26
N LYS A 37 -6.14 3.94 -2.08
CA LYS A 37 -6.46 5.33 -2.47
C LYS A 37 -6.91 5.41 -3.93
N ASP A 38 -7.90 6.26 -4.20
CA ASP A 38 -8.20 6.69 -5.57
C ASP A 38 -7.32 7.87 -5.95
N GLY A 39 -6.27 7.60 -6.71
CA GLY A 39 -5.31 8.62 -7.15
C GLY A 39 -5.40 8.95 -8.64
N CYS A 40 -6.24 8.25 -9.41
CA CYS A 40 -6.36 8.43 -10.86
C CYS A 40 -7.82 8.40 -11.38
N SER A 41 -8.81 8.55 -10.51
CA SER A 41 -10.26 8.78 -10.78
C SER A 41 -10.99 7.70 -11.59
N PRO A 42 -11.04 6.47 -11.22
CA PRO A 42 -10.09 5.38 -11.25
C PRO A 42 -9.78 4.95 -12.70
N SER A 43 -8.52 5.05 -13.10
CA SER A 43 -8.08 4.67 -14.46
C SER A 43 -7.04 3.53 -14.49
N GLY A 44 -6.74 2.92 -13.34
CA GLY A 44 -5.79 1.80 -13.24
C GLY A 44 -4.30 2.17 -13.35
N GLN A 45 -3.96 3.46 -13.35
CA GLN A 45 -2.61 3.92 -13.71
C GLN A 45 -1.71 4.25 -12.52
N CYS A 46 -2.27 4.67 -11.38
CA CYS A 46 -1.47 5.26 -10.30
C CYS A 46 -0.95 4.26 -9.27
N GLY A 47 -1.49 3.03 -9.21
CA GLY A 47 -1.11 2.01 -8.25
C GLY A 47 -1.48 2.27 -6.78
N CYS A 48 -2.06 3.45 -6.46
CA CYS A 48 -2.36 3.83 -5.06
C CYS A 48 -3.45 2.97 -4.40
N CYS A 49 -4.26 2.26 -5.21
CA CYS A 49 -5.28 1.34 -4.75
C CYS A 49 -4.85 -0.13 -4.77
N THR A 50 -3.54 -0.41 -4.79
CA THR A 50 -3.05 -1.79 -4.80
C THR A 50 -3.45 -2.52 -3.51
N VAL A 51 -4.03 -3.70 -3.69
CA VAL A 51 -4.39 -4.68 -2.66
C VAL A 51 -3.87 -6.05 -3.07
N LEU A 52 -3.96 -7.06 -2.20
CA LEU A 52 -3.79 -8.44 -2.62
C LEU A 52 -5.16 -9.07 -2.84
N ILE A 53 -5.28 -9.85 -3.91
CA ILE A 53 -6.39 -10.79 -4.12
C ILE A 53 -5.77 -12.17 -4.30
N ASP A 54 -6.12 -13.10 -3.42
CA ASP A 54 -5.52 -14.45 -3.33
C ASP A 54 -3.98 -14.37 -3.34
N GLY A 55 -3.43 -13.45 -2.55
CA GLY A 55 -2.00 -13.23 -2.41
C GLY A 55 -1.31 -12.57 -3.61
N LYS A 56 -2.04 -12.09 -4.63
CA LYS A 56 -1.47 -11.40 -5.81
C LYS A 56 -1.77 -9.91 -5.76
N ALA A 57 -0.75 -9.08 -5.96
CA ALA A 57 -0.91 -7.64 -5.96
C ALA A 57 -1.61 -7.13 -7.24
N VAL A 58 -2.77 -6.52 -7.08
CA VAL A 58 -3.61 -5.97 -8.15
C VAL A 58 -4.10 -4.57 -7.79
N VAL A 59 -4.51 -3.78 -8.78
CA VAL A 59 -5.14 -2.47 -8.54
C VAL A 59 -6.65 -2.65 -8.39
N ALA A 60 -7.19 -2.33 -7.22
CA ALA A 60 -8.58 -2.58 -6.85
C ALA A 60 -9.60 -1.83 -7.75
N CYS A 61 -9.22 -0.68 -8.29
CA CYS A 61 -10.09 0.08 -9.19
C CYS A 61 -10.32 -0.56 -10.57
N GLN A 62 -9.59 -1.63 -10.90
CA GLN A 62 -9.76 -2.39 -12.14
C GLN A 62 -10.39 -3.77 -11.90
N GLN A 63 -10.85 -4.03 -10.68
CA GLN A 63 -11.50 -5.27 -10.32
C GLN A 63 -13.00 -5.00 -10.14
N SER A 64 -13.88 -5.73 -10.85
CA SER A 64 -15.30 -5.72 -10.54
C SER A 64 -15.54 -6.42 -9.19
N VAL A 65 -16.56 -6.00 -8.47
CA VAL A 65 -16.89 -6.62 -7.18
C VAL A 65 -17.34 -8.07 -7.39
N ASP A 66 -18.12 -8.36 -8.43
CA ASP A 66 -18.57 -9.71 -8.77
C ASP A 66 -17.42 -10.69 -8.99
N ALA A 67 -16.32 -10.23 -9.61
CA ALA A 67 -15.13 -11.07 -9.83
C ALA A 67 -14.37 -11.41 -8.53
N CYS A 68 -14.75 -10.79 -7.42
CA CYS A 68 -14.15 -11.01 -6.11
C CYS A 68 -14.95 -12.00 -5.25
N GLU A 69 -16.08 -12.52 -5.74
CA GLU A 69 -16.87 -13.49 -4.99
C GLU A 69 -16.04 -14.70 -4.55
N GLY A 70 -16.15 -15.03 -3.25
CA GLY A 70 -15.43 -16.16 -2.63
C GLY A 70 -13.93 -15.98 -2.51
N ARG A 71 -13.35 -14.84 -2.89
CA ARG A 71 -11.91 -14.60 -2.89
C ARG A 71 -11.42 -14.00 -1.58
N GLU A 72 -10.11 -14.10 -1.35
CA GLU A 72 -9.45 -13.47 -0.20
C GLU A 72 -8.78 -12.16 -0.62
N ILE A 73 -9.18 -11.08 0.03
CA ILE A 73 -8.67 -9.73 -0.21
C ILE A 73 -7.88 -9.27 1.01
N THR A 74 -6.65 -8.79 0.79
CA THR A 74 -5.84 -8.20 1.85
C THR A 74 -5.50 -6.76 1.49
N THR A 75 -5.83 -5.83 2.37
CA THR A 75 -5.41 -4.43 2.32
C THR A 75 -4.24 -4.19 3.26
N LEU A 76 -3.68 -2.98 3.29
CA LEU A 76 -2.59 -2.64 4.22
C LEU A 76 -3.00 -2.90 5.68
N GLU A 77 -4.26 -2.64 6.03
CA GLU A 77 -4.79 -2.87 7.38
C GLU A 77 -4.76 -4.35 7.78
N GLY A 78 -4.77 -5.25 6.80
CA GLY A 78 -4.73 -6.71 7.01
C GLY A 78 -3.33 -7.30 7.15
N LEU A 79 -2.29 -6.56 6.87
CA LEU A 79 -0.93 -7.02 7.13
C LEU A 79 -0.65 -7.09 8.63
N PRO A 80 0.21 -8.04 9.09
CA PRO A 80 0.61 -8.10 10.49
C PRO A 80 1.14 -6.77 10.99
N GLU A 81 0.81 -6.41 12.24
CA GLU A 81 1.25 -5.14 12.85
C GLU A 81 2.76 -4.97 12.80
N SER A 82 3.51 -6.04 13.12
CA SER A 82 4.98 -6.04 13.08
C SER A 82 5.53 -5.71 11.70
N GLU A 83 4.88 -6.20 10.64
CA GLU A 83 5.31 -5.92 9.27
C GLU A 83 4.97 -4.48 8.86
N ARG A 84 3.77 -4.01 9.21
CA ARG A 84 3.38 -2.61 8.99
C ARG A 84 4.35 -1.65 9.66
N GLN A 85 4.74 -1.96 10.92
CA GLN A 85 5.70 -1.17 11.67
C GLN A 85 7.09 -1.20 11.01
N GLN A 86 7.54 -2.37 10.55
CA GLN A 86 8.83 -2.50 9.85
C GLN A 86 8.88 -1.62 8.59
N PHE A 87 7.80 -1.62 7.79
CA PHE A 87 7.70 -0.71 6.65
C PHE A 87 7.70 0.76 7.10
N ALA A 88 6.92 1.11 8.12
CA ALA A 88 6.84 2.49 8.61
C ALA A 88 8.20 3.00 9.07
N ASP A 89 8.94 2.21 9.85
CA ASP A 89 10.27 2.56 10.35
C ASP A 89 11.29 2.71 9.22
N ALA A 90 11.29 1.77 8.26
CA ALA A 90 12.20 1.83 7.12
C ALA A 90 11.93 3.06 6.23
N PHE A 91 10.65 3.33 5.93
CA PHE A 91 10.27 4.50 5.12
C PHE A 91 10.59 5.82 5.83
N ALA A 92 10.41 5.89 7.15
CA ALA A 92 10.77 7.06 7.94
C ALA A 92 12.29 7.25 7.99
N ALA A 93 13.04 6.20 8.29
CA ALA A 93 14.50 6.25 8.42
C ALA A 93 15.20 6.59 7.10
N CYS A 94 14.76 6.00 5.99
CA CYS A 94 15.30 6.30 4.66
C CYS A 94 14.84 7.65 4.10
N GLY A 95 13.83 8.29 4.71
CA GLY A 95 13.24 9.53 4.18
C GLY A 95 12.34 9.30 2.96
N GLY A 96 11.74 8.10 2.86
CA GLY A 96 10.81 7.72 1.79
C GLY A 96 9.39 8.25 1.97
N LEU A 97 9.12 9.00 3.04
CA LEU A 97 7.81 9.56 3.38
C LEU A 97 7.77 11.07 3.16
N GLN A 98 6.70 11.55 2.51
CA GLN A 98 6.32 12.97 2.47
C GLN A 98 4.81 13.08 2.68
N CYS A 99 3.98 13.20 1.63
CA CYS A 99 2.53 13.29 1.80
C CYS A 99 1.87 11.95 2.20
N GLY A 100 2.52 10.82 1.96
CA GLY A 100 2.04 9.49 2.35
C GLY A 100 0.97 8.88 1.42
N PHE A 101 0.43 9.62 0.46
CA PHE A 101 -0.72 9.17 -0.35
C PHE A 101 -0.44 7.89 -1.15
N CYS A 102 0.72 7.76 -1.77
CA CYS A 102 1.11 6.59 -2.57
C CYS A 102 1.59 5.40 -1.73
N ILE A 103 1.96 5.63 -0.46
CA ILE A 103 2.66 4.65 0.36
C ILE A 103 1.87 3.36 0.57
N PRO A 104 0.57 3.37 0.90
CA PRO A 104 -0.19 2.13 1.08
C PRO A 104 -0.11 1.20 -0.13
N GLY A 105 -0.33 1.72 -1.33
CA GLY A 105 -0.23 0.93 -2.57
C GLY A 105 1.19 0.42 -2.85
N ILE A 106 2.21 1.24 -2.57
CA ILE A 106 3.61 0.85 -2.72
C ILE A 106 3.99 -0.25 -1.73
N VAL A 107 3.55 -0.15 -0.47
CA VAL A 107 3.80 -1.18 0.55
C VAL A 107 3.16 -2.50 0.14
N MET A 108 1.90 -2.51 -0.32
CA MET A 108 1.25 -3.73 -0.80
C MET A 108 1.99 -4.38 -1.99
N ARG A 109 2.52 -3.56 -2.90
CA ARG A 109 3.36 -4.05 -4.00
C ARG A 109 4.70 -4.59 -3.50
N ALA A 110 5.34 -3.90 -2.56
CA ALA A 110 6.60 -4.31 -1.95
C ALA A 110 6.44 -5.61 -1.17
N HIS A 111 5.42 -5.73 -0.32
CA HIS A 111 5.06 -6.95 0.40
C HIS A 111 4.95 -8.14 -0.55
N TYR A 112 4.20 -7.99 -1.65
CA TYR A 112 4.06 -9.03 -2.66
C TYR A 112 5.41 -9.42 -3.28
N GLN A 113 6.30 -8.47 -3.59
CA GLN A 113 7.60 -8.77 -4.17
C GLN A 113 8.54 -9.42 -3.15
N ILE A 114 8.52 -8.96 -1.91
CA ILE A 114 9.30 -9.55 -0.81
C ILE A 114 8.82 -10.99 -0.55
N SER A 115 7.52 -11.26 -0.56
CA SER A 115 6.99 -12.63 -0.39
C SER A 115 7.45 -13.60 -1.49
N LYS A 116 7.80 -13.09 -2.68
CA LYS A 116 8.30 -13.88 -3.82
C LYS A 116 9.82 -14.06 -3.83
N LYS A 117 10.57 -13.04 -3.43
CA LYS A 117 12.02 -12.97 -3.60
C LYS A 117 12.79 -13.02 -2.28
N GLY A 118 12.13 -12.74 -1.15
CA GLY A 118 12.79 -12.64 0.16
C GLY A 118 13.94 -11.64 0.12
N SER A 119 15.03 -11.98 0.81
CA SER A 119 16.25 -11.17 0.87
C SER A 119 17.03 -11.04 -0.45
N SER A 120 16.60 -11.69 -1.53
CA SER A 120 17.19 -11.48 -2.85
C SER A 120 16.60 -10.28 -3.60
N LEU A 121 15.60 -9.61 -3.03
CA LEU A 121 15.02 -8.40 -3.61
C LEU A 121 15.99 -7.23 -3.45
N THR A 122 16.43 -6.65 -4.56
CA THR A 122 17.26 -5.44 -4.59
C THR A 122 16.45 -4.26 -5.12
N ARG A 123 16.93 -3.04 -4.89
CA ARG A 123 16.31 -1.83 -5.43
C ARG A 123 16.20 -1.86 -6.95
N GLU A 124 17.22 -2.38 -7.67
CA GLU A 124 17.22 -2.51 -9.14
C GLU A 124 16.14 -3.48 -9.59
N SER A 125 15.96 -4.60 -8.87
CA SER A 125 14.94 -5.59 -9.19
C SER A 125 13.53 -5.15 -8.77
N MET A 126 13.41 -4.22 -7.80
CA MET A 126 12.13 -3.65 -7.37
C MET A 126 11.66 -2.49 -8.25
N ALA A 127 12.58 -1.68 -8.77
CA ALA A 127 12.25 -0.45 -9.50
C ALA A 127 11.24 -0.64 -10.64
N PRO A 128 11.34 -1.67 -11.51
CA PRO A 128 10.34 -1.90 -12.56
C PRO A 128 8.94 -2.16 -12.03
N HIS A 129 8.81 -2.75 -10.84
CA HIS A 129 7.51 -3.05 -10.22
C HIS A 129 6.81 -1.80 -9.67
N LEU A 130 7.54 -0.69 -9.50
CA LEU A 130 6.98 0.61 -9.14
C LEU A 130 6.64 1.50 -10.35
N GLY A 131 6.87 1.05 -11.57
CA GLY A 131 6.58 1.82 -12.78
C GLY A 131 5.11 2.23 -12.93
N ALA A 132 4.18 1.45 -12.36
CA ALA A 132 2.76 1.76 -12.30
C ALA A 132 2.32 2.38 -10.95
N HIS A 133 3.25 2.84 -10.11
CA HIS A 133 2.96 3.47 -8.82
C HIS A 133 3.42 4.92 -8.86
N LEU A 134 2.47 5.87 -8.94
CA LEU A 134 2.80 7.28 -9.04
C LEU A 134 3.09 7.88 -7.66
N CYS A 135 4.29 8.43 -7.51
CA CYS A 135 4.66 9.28 -6.39
C CYS A 135 5.12 10.64 -6.90
N ARG A 136 4.40 11.71 -6.52
CA ARG A 136 4.74 13.08 -6.94
C ARG A 136 5.84 13.73 -6.09
N CYS A 137 6.11 13.18 -4.90
CA CYS A 137 6.89 13.87 -3.87
C CYS A 137 8.35 13.43 -3.81
N THR A 138 8.63 12.11 -3.85
CA THR A 138 9.89 11.54 -3.35
C THR A 138 10.95 11.28 -4.41
N GLY A 139 10.57 11.15 -5.69
CA GLY A 139 11.48 10.73 -6.75
C GLY A 139 11.93 9.26 -6.66
N TYR A 140 11.26 8.45 -5.82
CA TYR A 140 11.40 6.98 -5.65
C TYR A 140 12.69 6.48 -5.00
N VAL A 141 13.82 7.17 -5.11
CA VAL A 141 15.13 6.68 -4.63
C VAL A 141 15.03 6.20 -3.18
N LYS A 142 14.51 7.04 -2.30
CA LYS A 142 14.36 6.74 -0.87
C LYS A 142 13.29 5.68 -0.56
N ILE A 143 12.27 5.57 -1.41
CA ILE A 143 11.28 4.50 -1.33
C ILE A 143 11.93 3.15 -1.64
N LEU A 144 12.77 3.08 -2.67
CA LEU A 144 13.48 1.87 -3.06
C LEU A 144 14.49 1.45 -1.98
N ASP A 145 15.24 2.41 -1.40
CA ASP A 145 16.14 2.16 -0.28
C ASP A 145 15.38 1.54 0.92
N ALA A 146 14.21 2.08 1.25
CA ALA A 146 13.37 1.57 2.34
C ALA A 146 12.85 0.15 2.07
N ILE A 147 12.38 -0.13 0.86
CA ILE A 147 11.88 -1.47 0.50
C ILE A 147 13.01 -2.50 0.55
N GLU A 148 14.20 -2.17 0.07
CA GLU A 148 15.36 -3.06 0.13
C GLU A 148 15.78 -3.34 1.58
N ALA A 149 15.77 -2.31 2.45
CA ALA A 149 16.05 -2.48 3.88
C ALA A 149 15.06 -3.45 4.55
N VAL A 150 13.76 -3.34 4.24
CA VAL A 150 12.74 -4.28 4.73
C VAL A 150 13.01 -5.70 4.22
N ALA A 151 13.30 -5.85 2.93
CA ALA A 151 13.56 -7.16 2.31
C ALA A 151 14.76 -7.89 2.95
N HIS A 152 15.78 -7.14 3.34
CA HIS A 152 17.00 -7.68 3.96
C HIS A 152 16.90 -7.79 5.49
N GLY A 153 15.81 -7.33 6.10
CA GLY A 153 15.69 -7.27 7.56
C GLY A 153 16.74 -6.36 8.20
N THR A 154 17.23 -5.37 7.44
CA THR A 154 18.25 -4.45 7.94
C THR A 154 17.63 -3.50 8.95
N PRO A 155 18.13 -3.45 10.20
CA PRO A 155 17.69 -2.46 11.16
C PRO A 155 17.97 -1.05 10.62
N VAL A 156 16.93 -0.24 10.52
CA VAL A 156 17.07 1.17 10.15
C VAL A 156 16.73 2.01 11.35
N GLU A 157 17.65 2.84 11.78
CA GLU A 157 17.36 3.80 12.85
C GLU A 157 16.57 4.97 12.26
N PRO A 158 15.42 5.33 12.85
CA PRO A 158 14.73 6.53 12.47
C PRO A 158 15.64 7.74 12.68
N PRO A 159 15.56 8.76 11.82
CA PRO A 159 16.41 9.94 11.96
C PRO A 159 16.19 10.54 13.35
N THR A 160 17.26 10.60 14.14
CA THR A 160 17.22 11.29 15.43
C THR A 160 16.97 12.76 15.16
N VAL A 161 15.78 13.23 15.50
CA VAL A 161 15.50 14.67 15.54
C VAL A 161 16.42 15.23 16.64
N LYS A 162 17.53 15.85 16.23
CA LYS A 162 18.36 16.59 17.19
C LYS A 162 17.47 17.67 17.79
N SER A 163 17.08 17.50 19.04
CA SER A 163 16.44 18.52 19.83
C SER A 163 17.34 19.74 19.82
N GLY A 164 17.04 20.76 19.03
CA GLY A 164 17.90 21.95 18.89
C GLY A 164 17.86 22.65 17.55
N VAL A 165 17.29 22.02 16.52
CA VAL A 165 16.85 22.81 15.36
C VAL A 165 15.51 23.42 15.76
N GLY A 166 15.62 24.55 16.46
CA GLY A 166 14.47 25.35 16.85
C GLY A 166 13.60 25.55 15.61
N ALA A 167 12.33 25.20 15.72
CA ALA A 167 11.31 25.73 14.86
C ALA A 167 11.50 27.25 14.87
N ARG A 168 12.24 27.80 13.92
CA ARG A 168 12.20 29.21 13.63
C ARG A 168 10.76 29.44 13.19
N GLY A 169 9.99 30.01 14.12
CA GLY A 169 8.58 30.25 13.94
C GLY A 169 8.35 30.96 12.62
N MET A 170 7.79 30.25 11.66
CA MET A 170 7.10 30.90 10.58
C MET A 170 5.85 31.52 11.20
N LYS A 171 5.90 32.82 11.43
CA LYS A 171 4.71 33.62 11.65
C LYS A 171 4.03 33.73 10.28
N TYR A 172 2.89 33.07 10.14
CA TYR A 172 1.95 33.36 9.06
C TYR A 172 1.18 34.63 9.38
#